data_e20d8da8829740ad332f2f757567015a
#
_entry.id   e20d8da8829740ad332f2f757567015a
#
_cell.length_a   1.000
_cell.length_b   1.000
_cell.length_c   1.000
_cell.angle_alpha   90.00
_cell.angle_beta   90.00
_cell.angle_gamma   90.00
#
_symmetry.space_group_name_H-M   'P 1'
#
loop_
_entity.id
_entity.type
_entity.pdbx_description
1 polymer ?
#
loop_
_entity_poly.entity_id
_entity_poly.type
_entity_poly.pdbx_seq_one_letter_code
_entity_poly.pdbx_strand_id
1 'polypeptide(L)'
;EQKEAQEEAELKDQTILVVEDNADLRKFLYSILSPTYNVLLAENGKAGLVMVRKEIPDFILTDVTMPVMDGLSMIHEIKQDTTLNNIPVMILSAKASVEDQQRGFDEGVDAYITKPFSTPYLLGRIEAILTQRRNIQVDIIRKLKDAGDKDAIAALRILPTVAPQPVLDQAETNAENEAVDPNSELAF
;
A
#
# COMPACT_ATOMS: atom_id res chain seq x y z
N GLU A 1 -7.78 27.08 16.37
CA GLU A 1 -7.12 26.14 17.30
C GLU A 1 -7.98 24.87 17.55
N GLN A 2 -9.28 24.99 17.87
CA GLN A 2 -10.12 23.81 18.07
C GLN A 2 -10.46 23.08 16.75
N LYS A 3 -10.54 23.79 15.64
CA LYS A 3 -10.81 23.22 14.32
C LYS A 3 -9.58 22.53 13.74
N GLU A 4 -8.40 23.11 13.94
CA GLU A 4 -7.11 22.52 13.57
C GLU A 4 -6.81 21.26 14.39
N ALA A 5 -7.11 21.25 15.70
CA ALA A 5 -6.97 20.06 16.55
C ALA A 5 -7.96 18.93 16.18
N GLN A 6 -9.14 19.24 15.66
CA GLN A 6 -10.09 18.26 15.15
C GLN A 6 -9.67 17.71 13.78
N GLU A 7 -9.12 18.55 12.88
CA GLU A 7 -8.56 18.11 11.62
C GLU A 7 -7.31 17.23 11.82
N GLU A 8 -6.43 17.57 12.77
CA GLU A 8 -5.29 16.72 13.15
C GLU A 8 -5.72 15.40 13.79
N ALA A 9 -6.81 15.38 14.55
CA ALA A 9 -7.36 14.14 15.14
C ALA A 9 -8.02 13.26 14.07
N GLU A 10 -8.70 13.83 13.07
CA GLU A 10 -9.30 13.08 11.96
C GLU A 10 -8.24 12.48 11.02
N LEU A 11 -7.11 13.18 10.81
CA LEU A 11 -5.97 12.67 10.01
C LEU A 11 -5.26 11.48 10.67
N LYS A 12 -5.33 11.35 12.00
CA LYS A 12 -4.74 10.24 12.75
C LYS A 12 -5.66 9.03 12.94
N ASP A 13 -6.87 9.05 12.40
CA ASP A 13 -7.80 7.92 12.46
C ASP A 13 -7.38 6.72 11.60
N GLN A 14 -6.47 6.91 10.64
CA GLN A 14 -6.00 5.84 9.78
C GLN A 14 -4.70 5.24 10.30
N THR A 15 -4.66 3.92 10.35
CA THR A 15 -3.53 3.15 10.85
C THR A 15 -2.82 2.43 9.69
N ILE A 16 -1.51 2.66 9.57
CA ILE A 16 -0.63 1.99 8.60
C ILE A 16 0.28 1.02 9.33
N LEU A 17 0.32 -0.23 8.90
CA LEU A 17 1.33 -1.18 9.33
C LEU A 17 2.50 -1.18 8.35
N VAL A 18 3.70 -0.93 8.85
CA VAL A 18 4.96 -1.04 8.11
C VAL A 18 5.67 -2.32 8.53
N VAL A 19 5.96 -3.20 7.56
CA VAL A 19 6.68 -4.45 7.78
C VAL A 19 7.99 -4.40 6.99
N GLU A 20 9.09 -4.21 7.70
CA GLU A 20 10.43 -3.98 7.11
C GLU A 20 11.49 -4.49 8.09
N ASP A 21 12.40 -5.34 7.65
CA ASP A 21 13.44 -5.91 8.50
C ASP A 21 14.60 -4.93 8.75
N ASN A 22 14.89 -4.06 7.80
CA ASN A 22 15.92 -3.03 7.96
C ASN A 22 15.46 -1.95 8.96
N ALA A 23 16.14 -1.89 10.11
CA ALA A 23 15.77 -0.98 11.21
C ALA A 23 15.86 0.50 10.83
N ASP A 24 16.82 0.89 10.00
CA ASP A 24 16.99 2.30 9.59
C ASP A 24 15.90 2.72 8.60
N LEU A 25 15.58 1.87 7.62
CA LEU A 25 14.48 2.11 6.70
C LEU A 25 13.14 2.10 7.43
N ARG A 26 12.93 1.19 8.38
CA ARG A 26 11.72 1.15 9.21
C ARG A 26 11.54 2.44 10.02
N LYS A 27 12.62 2.98 10.62
CA LYS A 27 12.60 4.28 11.31
C LYS A 27 12.32 5.44 10.36
N PHE A 28 12.93 5.42 9.18
CA PHE A 28 12.69 6.43 8.15
C PHE A 28 11.23 6.44 7.72
N LEU A 29 10.65 5.26 7.39
CA LEU A 29 9.24 5.14 7.03
C LEU A 29 8.32 5.64 8.15
N TYR A 30 8.63 5.30 9.41
CA TYR A 30 7.91 5.84 10.56
C TYR A 30 7.95 7.37 10.57
N SER A 31 9.11 7.97 10.38
CA SER A 31 9.28 9.44 10.44
C SER A 31 8.48 10.20 9.39
N ILE A 32 8.32 9.62 8.19
CA ILE A 32 7.57 10.27 7.10
C ILE A 32 6.05 9.98 7.14
N LEU A 33 5.64 8.89 7.78
CA LEU A 33 4.22 8.49 7.86
C LEU A 33 3.54 8.98 9.14
N SER A 34 4.26 9.02 10.27
CA SER A 34 3.71 9.34 11.58
C SER A 34 3.11 10.75 11.72
N PRO A 35 3.51 11.78 10.95
CA PRO A 35 2.81 13.06 10.99
C PRO A 35 1.34 12.97 10.59
N THR A 36 0.99 12.06 9.68
CA THR A 36 -0.36 11.96 9.10
C THR A 36 -1.13 10.73 9.60
N TYR A 37 -0.46 9.63 9.89
CA TYR A 37 -1.07 8.33 10.19
C TYR A 37 -0.64 7.80 11.56
N ASN A 38 -1.47 6.93 12.15
CA ASN A 38 -1.00 6.03 13.21
C ASN A 38 -0.13 4.95 12.55
N VAL A 39 1.09 4.75 13.04
CA VAL A 39 2.04 3.83 12.41
C VAL A 39 2.38 2.69 13.36
N LEU A 40 2.12 1.47 12.90
CA LEU A 40 2.55 0.23 13.54
C LEU A 40 3.79 -0.29 12.80
N LEU A 41 4.71 -0.89 13.52
CA LEU A 41 5.98 -1.39 12.99
C LEU A 41 6.14 -2.88 13.28
N ALA A 42 6.53 -3.64 12.27
CA ALA A 42 6.92 -5.04 12.41
C ALA A 42 8.25 -5.29 11.67
N GLU A 43 9.05 -6.22 12.17
CA GLU A 43 10.39 -6.50 11.64
C GLU A 43 10.46 -7.70 10.68
N ASN A 44 9.34 -8.43 10.51
CA ASN A 44 9.21 -9.56 9.60
C ASN A 44 7.74 -9.88 9.35
N GLY A 45 7.46 -10.73 8.35
CA GLY A 45 6.10 -11.09 7.98
C GLY A 45 5.31 -11.77 9.08
N LYS A 46 5.96 -12.56 9.95
CA LYS A 46 5.28 -13.25 11.05
C LYS A 46 4.80 -12.26 12.12
N ALA A 47 5.65 -11.32 12.52
CA ALA A 47 5.28 -10.24 13.43
C ALA A 47 4.19 -9.34 12.81
N GLY A 48 4.31 -9.04 11.51
CA GLY A 48 3.31 -8.30 10.73
C GLY A 48 1.95 -9.00 10.75
N LEU A 49 1.90 -10.29 10.48
CA LEU A 49 0.66 -11.07 10.47
C LEU A 49 -0.05 -11.07 11.84
N VAL A 50 0.71 -11.17 12.94
CA VAL A 50 0.16 -11.05 14.30
C VAL A 50 -0.46 -9.67 14.51
N MET A 51 0.23 -8.60 14.10
CA MET A 51 -0.28 -7.24 14.22
C MET A 51 -1.52 -6.99 13.36
N VAL A 52 -1.53 -7.48 12.11
CA VAL A 52 -2.70 -7.35 11.24
C VAL A 52 -3.94 -7.97 11.87
N ARG A 53 -3.82 -9.18 12.45
CA ARG A 53 -4.93 -9.87 13.10
C ARG A 53 -5.43 -9.18 14.36
N LYS A 54 -4.53 -8.51 15.08
CA LYS A 54 -4.86 -7.82 16.33
C LYS A 54 -5.42 -6.42 16.12
N GLU A 55 -4.77 -5.63 15.27
CA GLU A 55 -5.01 -4.19 15.15
C GLU A 55 -5.88 -3.82 13.92
N ILE A 56 -6.00 -4.73 12.93
CA ILE A 56 -6.76 -4.53 11.68
C ILE A 56 -6.44 -3.16 11.04
N PRO A 57 -5.21 -2.93 10.56
CA PRO A 57 -4.81 -1.64 10.01
C PRO A 57 -5.58 -1.29 8.74
N ASP A 58 -5.64 -0.01 8.40
CA ASP A 58 -6.26 0.50 7.19
C ASP A 58 -5.40 0.29 5.94
N PHE A 59 -4.09 0.09 6.13
CA PHE A 59 -3.11 -0.06 5.07
C PHE A 59 -1.89 -0.86 5.53
N ILE A 60 -1.30 -1.65 4.64
CA ILE A 60 -0.06 -2.39 4.89
C ILE A 60 0.98 -1.98 3.87
N LEU A 61 2.15 -1.56 4.35
CA LEU A 61 3.35 -1.33 3.57
C LEU A 61 4.39 -2.39 3.96
N THR A 62 4.83 -3.22 3.03
CA THR A 62 5.74 -4.34 3.34
C THR A 62 6.87 -4.48 2.34
N ASP A 63 8.06 -4.86 2.81
CA ASP A 63 9.09 -5.43 1.94
C ASP A 63 8.72 -6.88 1.55
N VAL A 64 9.29 -7.36 0.46
CA VAL A 64 9.20 -8.77 0.03
C VAL A 64 10.19 -9.62 0.79
N THR A 65 11.46 -9.21 0.82
CA THR A 65 12.57 -10.05 1.31
C THR A 65 12.85 -9.77 2.78
N MET A 66 12.37 -10.64 3.65
CA MET A 66 12.56 -10.54 5.09
C MET A 66 12.85 -11.92 5.69
N PRO A 67 13.59 -12.00 6.83
CA PRO A 67 13.80 -13.26 7.55
C PRO A 67 12.50 -13.75 8.21
N VAL A 68 12.46 -15.00 8.63
CA VAL A 68 11.38 -15.68 9.35
C VAL A 68 10.15 -15.94 8.47
N MET A 69 9.54 -14.91 7.91
CA MET A 69 8.45 -14.95 6.94
C MET A 69 8.60 -13.78 5.98
N ASP A 70 8.65 -14.05 4.69
CA ASP A 70 8.71 -13.02 3.65
C ASP A 70 7.36 -12.30 3.46
N GLY A 71 7.41 -11.17 2.76
CA GLY A 71 6.23 -10.34 2.56
C GLY A 71 5.14 -11.01 1.72
N LEU A 72 5.49 -11.79 0.70
CA LEU A 72 4.51 -12.47 -0.14
C LEU A 72 3.78 -13.58 0.63
N SER A 73 4.50 -14.35 1.45
CA SER A 73 3.89 -15.36 2.33
C SER A 73 2.92 -14.72 3.32
N MET A 74 3.30 -13.57 3.91
CA MET A 74 2.41 -12.81 4.80
C MET A 74 1.16 -12.32 4.06
N ILE A 75 1.31 -11.76 2.85
CA ILE A 75 0.20 -11.27 2.03
C ILE A 75 -0.74 -12.42 1.67
N HIS A 76 -0.20 -13.57 1.26
CA HIS A 76 -0.99 -14.75 0.96
C HIS A 76 -1.90 -15.15 2.14
N GLU A 77 -1.36 -15.24 3.35
CA GLU A 77 -2.12 -15.52 4.58
C GLU A 77 -3.22 -14.46 4.84
N ILE A 78 -2.90 -13.17 4.67
CA ILE A 78 -3.86 -12.08 4.83
C ILE A 78 -4.99 -12.19 3.81
N LYS A 79 -4.67 -12.48 2.55
CA LYS A 79 -5.66 -12.54 1.46
C LYS A 79 -6.55 -13.79 1.52
N GLN A 80 -6.11 -14.84 2.20
CA GLN A 80 -6.95 -16.03 2.50
C GLN A 80 -7.96 -15.79 3.65
N ASP A 81 -7.71 -14.79 4.50
CA ASP A 81 -8.59 -14.46 5.62
C ASP A 81 -9.70 -13.50 5.17
N THR A 82 -10.96 -13.94 5.24
CA THR A 82 -12.12 -13.16 4.78
C THR A 82 -12.32 -11.84 5.54
N THR A 83 -11.77 -11.72 6.75
CA THR A 83 -11.86 -10.50 7.57
C THR A 83 -10.75 -9.50 7.26
N LEU A 84 -9.64 -9.97 6.68
CA LEU A 84 -8.42 -9.19 6.45
C LEU A 84 -8.14 -8.93 4.96
N ASN A 85 -8.71 -9.73 4.06
CA ASN A 85 -8.41 -9.70 2.62
C ASN A 85 -8.69 -8.36 1.93
N ASN A 86 -9.52 -7.53 2.54
CA ASN A 86 -9.86 -6.19 2.05
C ASN A 86 -8.83 -5.11 2.41
N ILE A 87 -7.88 -5.40 3.32
CA ILE A 87 -6.85 -4.43 3.69
C ILE A 87 -5.95 -4.21 2.47
N PRO A 88 -5.77 -2.95 2.02
CA PRO A 88 -4.87 -2.63 0.91
C PRO A 88 -3.42 -2.90 1.31
N VAL A 89 -2.68 -3.48 0.37
CA VAL A 89 -1.27 -3.82 0.56
C VAL A 89 -0.43 -3.18 -0.54
N MET A 90 0.64 -2.52 -0.14
CA MET A 90 1.68 -2.02 -1.04
C MET A 90 2.99 -2.71 -0.73
N ILE A 91 3.65 -3.18 -1.77
CA ILE A 91 5.01 -3.72 -1.68
C ILE A 91 6.03 -2.61 -1.95
N LEU A 92 7.06 -2.57 -1.11
CA LEU A 92 8.22 -1.71 -1.26
C LEU A 92 9.46 -2.60 -1.31
N SER A 93 10.05 -2.83 -2.49
CA SER A 93 11.09 -3.84 -2.67
C SER A 93 12.23 -3.38 -3.55
N ALA A 94 13.44 -3.91 -3.30
CA ALA A 94 14.60 -3.74 -4.16
C ALA A 94 14.49 -4.53 -5.49
N LYS A 95 13.58 -5.51 -5.57
CA LYS A 95 13.38 -6.33 -6.77
C LYS A 95 12.45 -5.61 -7.73
N ALA A 96 12.93 -5.40 -8.96
CA ALA A 96 12.22 -4.66 -10.00
C ALA A 96 11.81 -5.53 -11.19
N SER A 97 12.03 -6.87 -11.14
CA SER A 97 11.69 -7.72 -12.28
C SER A 97 10.17 -7.76 -12.51
N VAL A 98 9.77 -7.88 -13.77
CA VAL A 98 8.36 -7.98 -14.16
C VAL A 98 7.72 -9.22 -13.51
N GLU A 99 8.47 -10.30 -13.36
CA GLU A 99 8.01 -11.54 -12.73
C GLU A 99 7.76 -11.36 -11.23
N ASP A 100 8.61 -10.60 -10.53
CA ASP A 100 8.43 -10.31 -9.10
C ASP A 100 7.20 -9.43 -8.86
N GLN A 101 7.01 -8.43 -9.73
CA GLN A 101 5.82 -7.56 -9.68
C GLN A 101 4.55 -8.35 -10.00
N GLN A 102 4.58 -9.20 -11.04
CA GLN A 102 3.43 -10.04 -11.41
C GLN A 102 3.03 -10.97 -10.27
N ARG A 103 3.99 -11.62 -9.61
CA ARG A 103 3.71 -12.46 -8.44
C ARG A 103 3.06 -11.66 -7.31
N GLY A 104 3.51 -10.42 -7.05
CA GLY A 104 2.86 -9.53 -6.08
C GLY A 104 1.40 -9.27 -6.43
N PHE A 105 1.12 -8.96 -7.69
CA PHE A 105 -0.26 -8.70 -8.15
C PHE A 105 -1.13 -9.96 -8.14
N ASP A 106 -0.57 -11.12 -8.44
CA ASP A 106 -1.29 -12.40 -8.36
C ASP A 106 -1.71 -12.72 -6.92
N GLU A 107 -0.93 -12.28 -5.91
CA GLU A 107 -1.29 -12.35 -4.49
C GLU A 107 -2.29 -11.27 -4.03
N GLY A 108 -2.74 -10.38 -4.91
CA GLY A 108 -3.75 -9.37 -4.61
C GLY A 108 -3.18 -8.07 -3.98
N VAL A 109 -1.98 -7.68 -4.35
CA VAL A 109 -1.34 -6.42 -3.95
C VAL A 109 -1.96 -5.24 -4.71
N ASP A 110 -2.19 -4.14 -4.03
CA ASP A 110 -2.78 -2.93 -4.61
C ASP A 110 -1.75 -2.02 -5.30
N ALA A 111 -0.47 -2.08 -4.88
CA ALA A 111 0.61 -1.35 -5.51
C ALA A 111 1.97 -1.99 -5.24
N TYR A 112 2.91 -1.73 -6.13
CA TYR A 112 4.30 -2.16 -6.04
C TYR A 112 5.21 -0.97 -6.32
N ILE A 113 6.14 -0.68 -5.42
CA ILE A 113 7.12 0.40 -5.56
C ILE A 113 8.52 -0.18 -5.41
N THR A 114 9.40 0.17 -6.34
CA THR A 114 10.81 -0.26 -6.30
C THR A 114 11.66 0.69 -5.47
N LYS A 115 12.62 0.16 -4.74
CA LYS A 115 13.66 0.91 -4.04
C LYS A 115 14.81 1.21 -5.03
N PRO A 116 15.39 2.42 -5.05
CA PRO A 116 15.07 3.59 -4.23
C PRO A 116 13.78 4.29 -4.70
N PHE A 117 13.08 4.94 -3.80
CA PHE A 117 11.82 5.64 -4.05
C PHE A 117 11.87 7.10 -3.63
N SER A 118 10.98 7.90 -4.21
CA SER A 118 10.74 9.28 -3.81
C SER A 118 9.72 9.33 -2.67
N THR A 119 10.03 10.07 -1.58
CA THR A 119 9.09 10.23 -0.46
C THR A 119 7.75 10.83 -0.89
N PRO A 120 7.69 11.92 -1.69
CA PRO A 120 6.41 12.45 -2.15
C PRO A 120 5.61 11.45 -2.98
N TYR A 121 6.28 10.63 -3.80
CA TYR A 121 5.63 9.61 -4.60
C TYR A 121 5.02 8.51 -3.73
N LEU A 122 5.76 7.99 -2.75
CA LEU A 122 5.27 6.99 -1.80
C LEU A 122 4.05 7.50 -1.04
N LEU A 123 4.13 8.70 -0.46
CA LEU A 123 3.04 9.31 0.30
C LEU A 123 1.80 9.54 -0.57
N GLY A 124 1.98 10.07 -1.79
CA GLY A 124 0.89 10.29 -2.73
C GLY A 124 0.19 8.99 -3.16
N ARG A 125 0.94 7.90 -3.33
CA ARG A 125 0.36 6.58 -3.67
C ARG A 125 -0.45 6.01 -2.52
N ILE A 126 0.04 6.09 -1.29
CA ILE A 126 -0.70 5.66 -0.08
C ILE A 126 -2.00 6.44 0.05
N GLU A 127 -1.93 7.77 -0.02
CA GLU A 127 -3.09 8.65 0.06
C GLU A 127 -4.14 8.34 -1.03
N ALA A 128 -3.70 8.14 -2.27
CA ALA A 128 -4.58 7.82 -3.38
C ALA A 128 -5.34 6.51 -3.16
N ILE A 129 -4.68 5.45 -2.68
CA ILE A 129 -5.31 4.16 -2.41
C ILE A 129 -6.29 4.27 -1.25
N LEU A 130 -5.91 4.92 -0.16
CA LEU A 130 -6.78 5.12 1.01
C LEU A 130 -8.03 5.96 0.67
N THR A 131 -7.85 7.04 -0.11
CA THR A 131 -8.95 7.91 -0.57
C THR A 131 -9.90 7.15 -1.49
N GLN A 132 -9.38 6.41 -2.46
CA GLN A 132 -10.20 5.61 -3.37
C GLN A 132 -11.07 4.61 -2.61
N ARG A 133 -10.50 3.90 -1.62
CA ARG A 133 -11.24 2.95 -0.79
C ARG A 133 -12.33 3.61 0.04
N ARG A 134 -12.01 4.76 0.64
CA ARG A 134 -13.00 5.56 1.39
C ARG A 134 -14.18 5.97 0.50
N ASN A 135 -13.90 6.44 -0.71
CA ASN A 135 -14.94 6.87 -1.64
C ASN A 135 -15.87 5.71 -2.05
N ILE A 136 -15.30 4.53 -2.31
CA ILE A 136 -16.08 3.31 -2.62
C ILE A 136 -16.98 2.95 -1.43
N GLN A 137 -16.46 2.96 -0.20
CA GLN A 137 -17.26 2.67 1.00
C GLN A 137 -18.40 3.66 1.18
N VAL A 138 -18.15 4.96 0.99
CA VAL A 138 -19.17 6.01 1.09
C VAL A 138 -20.26 5.81 0.05
N ASP A 139 -19.91 5.52 -1.21
CA ASP A 139 -20.87 5.27 -2.28
C ASP A 139 -21.73 4.03 -2.02
N ILE A 140 -21.13 2.96 -1.51
CA ILE A 140 -21.87 1.74 -1.15
C ILE A 140 -22.84 2.03 0.01
N ILE A 141 -22.39 2.72 1.06
CA ILE A 141 -23.25 3.11 2.20
C ILE A 141 -24.43 3.95 1.73
N ARG A 142 -24.18 4.91 0.85
CA ARG A 142 -25.23 5.76 0.27
C ARG A 142 -26.25 4.93 -0.50
N LYS A 143 -25.81 4.06 -1.41
CA LYS A 143 -26.70 3.18 -2.19
C LYS A 143 -27.53 2.26 -1.29
N LEU A 144 -26.96 1.74 -0.23
CA LEU A 144 -27.67 0.87 0.72
C LEU A 144 -28.69 1.64 1.57
N LYS A 145 -28.37 2.88 1.98
CA LYS A 145 -29.32 3.76 2.65
C LYS A 145 -30.50 4.09 1.76
N ASP A 146 -30.24 4.40 0.48
CA ASP A 146 -31.28 4.72 -0.51
C ASP A 146 -32.15 3.49 -0.81
N ALA A 147 -31.61 2.28 -0.73
CA ALA A 147 -32.34 1.03 -0.86
C ALA A 147 -33.11 0.62 0.40
N GLY A 148 -32.92 1.30 1.54
CA GLY A 148 -33.56 0.99 2.81
C GLY A 148 -33.03 -0.26 3.53
N ASP A 149 -31.89 -0.77 3.10
CA ASP A 149 -31.27 -2.01 3.64
C ASP A 149 -30.34 -1.69 4.82
N LYS A 150 -30.90 -1.73 6.02
CA LYS A 150 -30.15 -1.46 7.26
C LYS A 150 -29.13 -2.56 7.61
N ASP A 151 -29.40 -3.79 7.23
CA ASP A 151 -28.56 -4.95 7.57
C ASP A 151 -27.31 -5.01 6.66
N ALA A 152 -27.45 -4.61 5.40
CA ALA A 152 -26.33 -4.52 4.47
C ALA A 152 -25.30 -3.43 4.87
N ILE A 153 -25.72 -2.37 5.55
CA ILE A 153 -24.80 -1.33 6.05
C ILE A 153 -23.86 -1.90 7.13
N ALA A 154 -24.33 -2.81 7.97
CA ALA A 154 -23.52 -3.47 8.98
C ALA A 154 -22.52 -4.47 8.37
N ALA A 155 -22.87 -5.07 7.24
CA ALA A 155 -22.03 -6.03 6.50
C ALA A 155 -20.91 -5.37 5.67
N LEU A 156 -20.92 -4.06 5.50
CA LEU A 156 -19.99 -3.31 4.62
C LEU A 156 -18.52 -3.39 5.02
N ARG A 157 -18.22 -3.72 6.27
CA ARG A 157 -16.84 -4.03 6.70
C ARG A 157 -16.33 -5.37 6.17
N ILE A 158 -17.21 -6.19 5.59
CA ILE A 158 -16.96 -7.60 5.22
C ILE A 158 -16.96 -7.78 3.69
N LEU A 159 -17.47 -6.82 2.91
CA LEU A 159 -17.55 -6.98 1.45
C LEU A 159 -16.17 -6.93 0.79
N PRO A 160 -15.84 -7.91 -0.08
CA PRO A 160 -14.63 -7.85 -0.88
C PRO A 160 -14.73 -6.62 -1.80
N THR A 161 -13.85 -5.66 -1.59
CA THR A 161 -13.68 -4.56 -2.53
C THR A 161 -13.16 -5.16 -3.82
N VAL A 162 -13.80 -4.90 -4.94
CA VAL A 162 -13.21 -5.21 -6.26
C VAL A 162 -11.89 -4.47 -6.30
N ALA A 163 -10.79 -5.22 -6.24
CA ALA A 163 -9.46 -4.64 -6.29
C ALA A 163 -9.34 -3.79 -7.57
N PRO A 164 -8.94 -2.52 -7.47
CA PRO A 164 -8.61 -1.76 -8.68
C PRO A 164 -7.51 -2.52 -9.42
N GLN A 165 -7.61 -2.55 -10.73
CA GLN A 165 -6.56 -3.13 -11.57
C GLN A 165 -5.21 -2.53 -11.16
N PRO A 166 -4.17 -3.33 -10.93
CA PRO A 166 -2.87 -2.82 -10.55
C PRO A 166 -2.37 -1.86 -11.63
N VAL A 167 -2.07 -0.63 -11.21
CA VAL A 167 -1.46 0.36 -12.09
C VAL A 167 0.03 0.02 -12.15
N LEU A 168 0.46 -0.57 -13.26
CA LEU A 168 1.88 -0.71 -13.58
C LEU A 168 2.49 0.68 -13.65
N ASP A 169 3.53 0.90 -12.87
CA ASP A 169 4.24 2.17 -12.85
C ASP A 169 4.95 2.37 -14.19
N GLN A 170 4.47 3.32 -15.00
CA GLN A 170 5.05 3.64 -16.31
C GLN A 170 6.31 4.52 -16.20
N ALA A 171 6.94 4.59 -15.02
CA ALA A 171 8.11 5.43 -14.83
C ALA A 171 9.38 4.96 -15.58
N GLU A 172 9.38 3.80 -16.21
CA GLU A 172 10.57 3.25 -16.85
C GLU A 172 10.63 3.42 -18.40
N THR A 173 9.62 3.98 -19.05
CA THR A 173 9.63 4.10 -20.54
C THR A 173 10.35 5.31 -21.09
N ASN A 174 10.90 6.19 -20.27
CA ASN A 174 11.62 7.39 -20.72
C ASN A 174 13.15 7.31 -20.65
N ALA A 175 13.73 6.21 -20.20
CA ALA A 175 15.20 6.08 -20.09
C ALA A 175 15.87 5.42 -21.29
N GLU A 176 15.14 4.85 -22.25
CA GLU A 176 15.75 4.14 -23.39
C GLU A 176 15.75 4.92 -24.71
N ASN A 177 15.31 6.17 -24.74
CA ASN A 177 15.28 6.96 -25.98
C ASN A 177 16.33 8.08 -26.08
N GLU A 178 17.33 8.11 -25.20
CA GLU A 178 18.50 8.99 -25.34
C GLU A 178 19.81 8.22 -25.35
N ALA A 179 19.99 7.36 -26.30
CA ALA A 179 21.33 6.96 -26.73
C ALA A 179 21.21 6.23 -28.06
N VAL A 180 21.52 6.90 -29.09
CA VAL A 180 22.45 6.58 -30.17
C VAL A 180 22.18 7.52 -31.34
N ASP A 181 22.91 8.59 -31.42
CA ASP A 181 23.22 9.25 -32.67
C ASP A 181 24.47 8.55 -33.25
N PRO A 182 24.36 7.74 -34.31
CA PRO A 182 25.50 7.05 -34.87
C PRO A 182 26.19 7.87 -35.96
N ASN A 183 26.25 9.21 -35.85
CA ASN A 183 26.90 10.00 -36.91
C ASN A 183 27.61 11.23 -36.36
N SER A 184 28.71 11.05 -35.64
CA SER A 184 29.78 12.03 -35.63
C SER A 184 31.03 11.38 -36.18
N GLU A 185 31.02 11.25 -37.50
CA GLU A 185 32.24 11.07 -38.27
C GLU A 185 33.18 12.29 -38.15
N LEU A 186 34.42 11.95 -37.80
CA LEU A 186 35.65 12.39 -38.45
C LEU A 186 35.78 13.88 -38.82
N ALA A 187 36.70 14.54 -38.16
CA ALA A 187 37.67 15.37 -38.87
C ALA A 187 38.92 15.64 -38.02
N PHE A 188 40.04 15.07 -38.48
CA PHE A 188 41.45 15.40 -38.27
C PHE A 188 42.03 15.23 -36.85
#